data_0ace92187f2414ab99d9069368151abe
#
_entry.id   0ace92187f2414ab99d9069368151abe
#
_cell.length_a   1.000
_cell.length_b   1.000
_cell.length_c   1.000
_cell.angle_alpha   90.00
_cell.angle_beta   90.00
_cell.angle_gamma   90.00
#
_symmetry.space_group_name_H-M   'P 1'
#
loop_
_entity.id
_entity.type
_entity.pdbx_description
1 polymer ?
#
loop_
_entity_poly.entity_id
_entity_poly.type
_entity_poly.pdbx_seq_one_letter_code
_entity_poly.pdbx_strand_id
1 'polypeptide(L)'
;EKYKIDIVFVSPLTRTIQTAKNIFQGKNVKMIAIDEILEYPQGVEHCNKRKNKNELQKLYPNIDFSLIPEKSSYWKDNENLYELKNRSKKFKDFLKTRQEKKICIVSHSTFLKEFLFNDVGNIEEELKHCYPYNL
;
A
#
# COMPACT_ATOMS: atom_id res chain seq x y z
N GLU A 1 -18.12 3.96 -15.51
CA GLU A 1 -17.28 3.11 -14.71
C GLU A 1 -18.01 1.93 -14.14
N LYS A 2 -17.40 0.76 -14.28
CA LYS A 2 -18.02 -0.49 -13.86
C LYS A 2 -18.13 -0.62 -12.34
N TYR A 3 -17.19 0.00 -11.59
CA TYR A 3 -17.17 -0.08 -10.13
C TYR A 3 -17.04 1.30 -9.53
N LYS A 4 -17.92 1.58 -8.58
CA LYS A 4 -17.78 2.77 -7.76
C LYS A 4 -16.99 2.40 -6.53
N ILE A 5 -15.75 2.90 -6.44
CA ILE A 5 -14.86 2.64 -5.31
C ILE A 5 -15.24 3.57 -4.16
N ASP A 6 -15.39 3.01 -2.98
CA ASP A 6 -15.78 3.77 -1.79
C ASP A 6 -14.58 4.40 -1.08
N ILE A 7 -13.44 3.71 -1.09
CA ILE A 7 -12.22 4.20 -0.44
C ILE A 7 -10.99 3.56 -1.10
N VAL A 8 -9.87 4.29 -1.09
CA VAL A 8 -8.58 3.81 -1.60
C VAL A 8 -7.58 3.78 -0.46
N PHE A 9 -6.93 2.63 -0.25
CA PHE A 9 -5.76 2.53 0.59
C PHE A 9 -4.53 2.46 -0.30
N VAL A 10 -3.57 3.35 -0.06
CA VAL A 10 -2.42 3.53 -0.93
C VAL A 10 -1.13 3.41 -0.14
N SER A 11 -0.15 2.70 -0.70
CA SER A 11 1.21 2.70 -0.16
C SER A 11 1.78 4.11 -0.25
N PRO A 12 2.44 4.60 0.80
CA PRO A 12 2.95 5.98 0.80
C PRO A 12 4.23 6.20 -0.02
N LEU A 13 4.65 5.24 -0.84
CA LEU A 13 5.73 5.49 -1.80
C LEU A 13 5.22 6.37 -2.94
N THR A 14 6.08 7.26 -3.42
CA THR A 14 5.71 8.24 -4.45
C THR A 14 5.09 7.57 -5.68
N ARG A 15 5.69 6.45 -6.15
CA ARG A 15 5.21 5.78 -7.36
C ARG A 15 3.79 5.23 -7.22
N THR A 16 3.42 4.71 -6.05
CA THR A 16 2.05 4.23 -5.82
C THR A 16 1.06 5.38 -5.62
N ILE A 17 1.49 6.45 -4.96
CA ILE A 17 0.66 7.65 -4.81
C ILE A 17 0.33 8.22 -6.19
N GLN A 18 1.32 8.32 -7.07
CA GLN A 18 1.11 8.82 -8.44
C GLN A 18 0.17 7.92 -9.24
N THR A 19 0.34 6.59 -9.11
CA THR A 19 -0.55 5.64 -9.76
C THR A 19 -1.99 5.82 -9.28
N ALA A 20 -2.20 5.92 -7.98
CA ALA A 20 -3.54 6.11 -7.40
C ALA A 20 -4.16 7.43 -7.88
N LYS A 21 -3.39 8.50 -7.88
CA LYS A 21 -3.88 9.79 -8.35
C LYS A 21 -4.29 9.75 -9.82
N ASN A 22 -3.53 9.06 -10.64
CA ASN A 22 -3.85 8.91 -12.07
C ASN A 22 -5.13 8.10 -12.27
N ILE A 23 -5.27 6.99 -11.54
CA ILE A 23 -6.46 6.13 -11.65
C ILE A 23 -7.74 6.89 -11.26
N PHE A 24 -7.66 7.67 -10.18
CA PHE A 24 -8.82 8.33 -9.60
C PHE A 24 -8.91 9.82 -9.94
N GLN A 25 -8.18 10.26 -10.97
CA GLN A 25 -8.21 11.64 -11.41
C GLN A 25 -9.63 12.06 -11.77
N GLY A 26 -10.05 13.20 -11.23
CA GLY A 26 -11.40 13.74 -11.47
C GLY A 26 -12.50 13.05 -10.68
N LYS A 27 -12.16 12.09 -9.82
CA LYS A 27 -13.12 11.38 -8.97
C LYS A 27 -13.01 11.82 -7.53
N ASN A 28 -14.16 11.88 -6.86
CA ASN A 28 -14.21 12.27 -5.46
C ASN A 28 -14.18 11.01 -4.58
N VAL A 29 -12.99 10.45 -4.38
CA VAL A 29 -12.80 9.28 -3.55
C VAL A 29 -11.72 9.56 -2.52
N LYS A 30 -11.94 9.12 -1.28
CA LYS A 30 -10.98 9.30 -0.20
C LYS A 30 -9.81 8.33 -0.36
N MET A 31 -8.60 8.86 -0.22
CA MET A 31 -7.37 8.06 -0.24
C MET A 31 -6.67 8.17 1.11
N ILE A 32 -6.34 7.03 1.70
CA ILE A 32 -5.66 6.93 2.99
C ILE A 32 -4.36 6.17 2.79
N ALA A 33 -3.26 6.75 3.25
CA ALA A 33 -1.94 6.11 3.19
C ALA A 33 -1.79 5.10 4.33
N ILE A 34 -1.23 3.93 4.01
CA ILE A 34 -1.07 2.81 4.93
C ILE A 34 0.35 2.27 4.81
N ASP A 35 1.12 2.30 5.91
CA ASP A 35 2.50 1.80 5.92
C ASP A 35 2.60 0.29 5.78
N GLU A 36 1.59 -0.46 6.26
CA GLU A 36 1.60 -1.91 6.19
C GLU A 36 1.69 -2.45 4.77
N ILE A 37 1.32 -1.65 3.77
CA ILE A 37 1.34 -2.09 2.37
C ILE A 37 2.53 -1.54 1.57
N LEU A 38 3.58 -1.06 2.25
CA LEU A 38 4.85 -0.70 1.61
C LEU A 38 5.49 -1.93 0.95
N GLU A 39 6.34 -1.68 -0.05
CA GLU A 39 7.00 -2.79 -0.76
C GLU A 39 7.99 -3.54 0.13
N TYR A 40 8.17 -4.80 -0.16
CA TYR A 40 9.12 -5.70 0.49
C TYR A 40 10.38 -5.82 -0.37
N PRO A 41 11.57 -5.87 0.23
CA PRO A 41 11.84 -5.72 1.66
C PRO A 41 12.02 -4.26 2.08
N GLN A 42 11.65 -3.96 3.30
CA GLN A 42 11.98 -2.68 3.92
C GLN A 42 13.38 -2.76 4.55
N GLY A 43 14.08 -1.63 4.58
CA GLY A 43 15.39 -1.55 5.23
C GLY A 43 16.57 -1.96 4.37
N VAL A 44 16.38 -2.18 3.07
CA VAL A 44 17.44 -2.60 2.14
C VAL A 44 17.52 -1.64 0.96
N GLU A 45 16.49 -1.62 0.13
CA GLU A 45 16.47 -0.81 -1.09
C GLU A 45 15.91 0.58 -0.80
N HIS A 46 16.69 1.62 -1.08
CA HIS A 46 16.23 3.00 -0.82
C HIS A 46 14.99 3.37 -1.61
N CYS A 47 14.76 2.76 -2.76
CA CYS A 47 13.55 3.00 -3.54
C CYS A 47 12.28 2.52 -2.80
N ASN A 48 12.43 1.68 -1.78
CA ASN A 48 11.33 1.22 -0.93
C ASN A 48 11.18 2.04 0.35
N LYS A 49 12.02 3.07 0.54
CA LYS A 49 11.95 3.94 1.71
C LYS A 49 11.03 5.12 1.39
N ARG A 50 9.96 5.26 2.17
CA ARG A 50 9.06 6.38 1.96
C ARG A 50 9.61 7.70 2.51
N LYS A 51 9.12 8.80 2.00
CA LYS A 51 9.35 10.12 2.57
C LYS A 51 8.69 10.21 3.95
N ASN A 52 9.16 11.14 4.76
CA ASN A 52 8.54 11.41 6.05
C ASN A 52 7.12 11.96 5.88
N LYS A 53 6.27 11.72 6.86
CA LYS A 53 4.87 12.15 6.83
C LYS A 53 4.70 13.64 6.54
N ASN A 54 5.50 14.48 7.21
CA ASN A 54 5.42 15.93 7.04
C ASN A 54 5.67 16.32 5.57
N GLU A 55 6.65 15.71 4.94
CA GLU A 55 6.96 15.96 3.53
C GLU A 55 5.84 15.46 2.62
N LEU A 56 5.30 14.29 2.90
CA LEU A 56 4.20 13.72 2.12
C LEU A 56 2.94 14.58 2.21
N GLN A 57 2.63 15.11 3.38
CA GLN A 57 1.47 15.99 3.56
C GLN A 57 1.58 17.26 2.73
N LYS A 58 2.79 17.81 2.62
CA LYS A 58 3.04 19.00 1.81
C LYS A 58 2.90 18.71 0.31
N LEU A 59 3.41 17.56 -0.14
CA LEU A 59 3.37 17.18 -1.54
C LEU A 59 1.97 16.73 -2.00
N TYR A 60 1.23 16.07 -1.12
CA TYR A 60 -0.05 15.44 -1.47
C TYR A 60 -1.12 15.81 -0.43
N PRO A 61 -1.57 17.09 -0.41
CA PRO A 61 -2.48 17.55 0.65
C PRO A 61 -3.85 16.90 0.62
N ASN A 62 -4.23 16.25 -0.47
CA ASN A 62 -5.53 15.61 -0.61
C ASN A 62 -5.54 14.15 -0.15
N ILE A 63 -4.39 13.61 0.27
CA ILE A 63 -4.30 12.25 0.80
C ILE A 63 -4.25 12.32 2.32
N ASP A 64 -4.96 11.40 2.96
CA ASP A 64 -4.98 11.30 4.42
C ASP A 64 -3.80 10.48 4.90
N PHE A 65 -2.85 11.13 5.58
CA PHE A 65 -1.68 10.48 6.17
C PHE A 65 -1.81 10.30 7.68
N SER A 66 -3.01 10.44 8.24
CA SER A 66 -3.20 10.42 9.69
C SER A 66 -2.87 9.07 10.33
N LEU A 67 -2.90 7.99 9.56
CA LEU A 67 -2.67 6.63 10.09
C LEU A 67 -1.21 6.20 10.06
N ILE A 68 -0.30 7.01 9.52
CA ILE A 68 1.12 6.68 9.49
C ILE A 68 1.90 7.59 10.45
N PRO A 69 2.99 7.08 11.06
CA PRO A 69 3.87 7.93 11.88
C PRO A 69 4.76 8.80 10.99
N GLU A 70 5.49 9.73 11.60
CA GLU A 70 6.41 10.63 10.88
C GLU A 70 7.40 9.83 10.04
N LYS A 71 8.05 8.84 10.65
CA LYS A 71 8.95 7.90 9.97
C LYS A 71 8.35 6.51 10.02
N SER A 72 8.51 5.73 8.95
CA SER A 72 8.00 4.37 8.94
C SER A 72 8.70 3.51 10.00
N SER A 73 7.89 2.85 10.82
CA SER A 73 8.40 1.88 11.80
C SER A 73 8.90 0.60 11.14
N TYR A 74 8.57 0.39 9.87
CA TYR A 74 9.01 -0.79 9.12
C TYR A 74 10.37 -0.60 8.47
N TRP A 75 10.86 0.63 8.34
CA TRP A 75 12.19 0.90 7.78
C TRP A 75 13.24 0.70 8.87
N LYS A 76 13.80 -0.48 8.91
CA LYS A 76 14.88 -0.88 9.81
C LYS A 76 15.73 -1.91 9.06
N ASP A 77 16.71 -2.53 9.72
CA ASP A 77 17.60 -3.47 9.04
C ASP A 77 16.85 -4.64 8.43
N ASN A 78 16.99 -4.81 7.14
CA ASN A 78 16.68 -6.00 6.35
C ASN A 78 15.45 -6.79 6.80
N GLU A 79 14.29 -6.35 6.36
CA GLU A 79 13.01 -7.01 6.65
C GLU A 79 13.06 -8.48 6.23
N ASN A 80 12.65 -9.41 7.12
CA ASN A 80 12.56 -10.82 6.81
C ASN A 80 11.11 -11.22 6.48
N LEU A 81 10.92 -12.46 6.01
CA LEU A 81 9.60 -12.96 5.62
C LEU A 81 8.59 -12.97 6.76
N TYR A 82 9.05 -13.25 7.98
CA TYR A 82 8.19 -13.24 9.16
C TYR A 82 7.61 -11.85 9.40
N GLU A 83 8.45 -10.83 9.27
CA GLU A 83 8.02 -9.44 9.43
C GLU A 83 7.05 -9.02 8.32
N LEU A 84 7.31 -9.45 7.10
CA LEU A 84 6.38 -9.21 5.98
C LEU A 84 5.02 -9.86 6.24
N LYS A 85 5.01 -11.11 6.67
CA LYS A 85 3.77 -11.84 6.99
C LYS A 85 3.00 -11.14 8.10
N ASN A 86 3.70 -10.62 9.10
CA ASN A 86 3.07 -9.89 10.21
C ASN A 86 2.40 -8.60 9.75
N ARG A 87 3.08 -7.79 8.92
CA ARG A 87 2.44 -6.55 8.46
C ARG A 87 1.33 -6.81 7.45
N SER A 88 1.43 -7.87 6.64
CA SER A 88 0.34 -8.31 5.79
C SER A 88 -0.89 -8.69 6.61
N LYS A 89 -0.67 -9.44 7.71
CA LYS A 89 -1.75 -9.84 8.61
C LYS A 89 -2.37 -8.61 9.29
N LYS A 90 -1.55 -7.68 9.74
CA LYS A 90 -2.05 -6.42 10.34
C LYS A 90 -2.97 -5.69 9.37
N PHE A 91 -2.61 -5.63 8.11
CA PHE A 91 -3.44 -4.97 7.12
C PHE A 91 -4.75 -5.74 6.87
N LYS A 92 -4.69 -7.07 6.81
CA LYS A 92 -5.91 -7.88 6.70
C LYS A 92 -6.86 -7.64 7.89
N ASP A 93 -6.32 -7.60 9.10
CA ASP A 93 -7.10 -7.34 10.30
C ASP A 93 -7.68 -5.92 10.27
N PHE A 94 -6.91 -4.95 9.80
CA PHE A 94 -7.38 -3.58 9.62
C PHE A 94 -8.57 -3.53 8.63
N LEU A 95 -8.47 -4.23 7.50
CA LEU A 95 -9.55 -4.26 6.51
C LEU A 95 -10.84 -4.82 7.10
N LYS A 96 -10.74 -5.79 8.00
CA LYS A 96 -11.93 -6.36 8.67
C LYS A 96 -12.65 -5.36 9.53
N THR A 97 -11.98 -4.30 9.99
CA THR A 97 -12.62 -3.23 10.78
C THR A 97 -13.33 -2.19 9.93
N ARG A 98 -13.12 -2.22 8.60
CA ARG A 98 -13.70 -1.22 7.70
C ARG A 98 -15.09 -1.63 7.26
N GLN A 99 -15.94 -0.63 7.04
CA GLN A 99 -17.32 -0.85 6.64
C GLN A 99 -17.58 -0.58 5.17
N GLU A 100 -16.60 0.00 4.47
CA GLU A 100 -16.74 0.25 3.04
C GLU A 100 -16.88 -1.07 2.28
N LYS A 101 -17.74 -1.10 1.30
CA LYS A 101 -18.01 -2.32 0.52
C LYS A 101 -17.03 -2.53 -0.62
N LYS A 102 -16.59 -1.44 -1.26
CA LYS A 102 -15.70 -1.50 -2.41
C LYS A 102 -14.42 -0.74 -2.10
N ILE A 103 -13.38 -1.49 -1.78
CA ILE A 103 -12.09 -0.96 -1.36
C ILE A 103 -11.09 -1.22 -2.48
N CYS A 104 -10.35 -0.18 -2.87
CA CYS A 104 -9.22 -0.32 -3.78
C CYS A 104 -7.93 -0.23 -2.99
N ILE A 105 -7.00 -1.12 -3.28
CA ILE A 105 -5.67 -1.14 -2.65
C ILE A 105 -4.64 -0.91 -3.75
N VAL A 106 -3.80 0.12 -3.59
CA VAL A 106 -2.72 0.43 -4.52
C VAL A 106 -1.40 0.21 -3.79
N SER A 107 -0.73 -0.86 -4.13
CA SER A 107 0.48 -1.32 -3.47
C SER A 107 1.49 -1.84 -4.50
N HIS A 108 2.26 -2.85 -4.17
CA HIS A 108 3.41 -3.30 -4.94
C HIS A 108 3.35 -4.80 -5.16
N SER A 109 4.04 -5.28 -6.22
CA SER A 109 3.90 -6.66 -6.64
C SER A 109 4.34 -7.67 -5.57
N THR A 110 5.48 -7.45 -4.90
CA THR A 110 5.97 -8.42 -3.91
C THR A 110 5.09 -8.45 -2.67
N PHE A 111 4.72 -7.26 -2.16
CA PHE A 111 3.79 -7.21 -1.03
C PHE A 111 2.46 -7.88 -1.38
N LEU A 112 1.91 -7.59 -2.56
CA LEU A 112 0.62 -8.13 -2.97
C LEU A 112 0.65 -9.64 -3.18
N LYS A 113 1.79 -10.21 -3.60
CA LYS A 113 1.94 -11.67 -3.66
C LYS A 113 1.73 -12.29 -2.29
N GLU A 114 2.35 -11.73 -1.26
CA GLU A 114 2.15 -12.21 0.10
C GLU A 114 0.71 -12.00 0.55
N PHE A 115 0.16 -10.82 0.31
CA PHE A 115 -1.20 -10.47 0.73
C PHE A 115 -2.26 -11.35 0.06
N LEU A 116 -2.13 -11.60 -1.24
CA LEU A 116 -3.11 -12.35 -2.01
C LEU A 116 -2.95 -13.87 -1.88
N PHE A 117 -1.71 -14.35 -1.83
CA PHE A 117 -1.41 -15.78 -1.97
C PHE A 117 -0.70 -16.38 -0.77
N ASN A 118 -0.30 -15.58 0.21
CA ASN A 118 0.41 -15.99 1.43
C ASN A 118 1.74 -16.71 1.16
N ASP A 119 2.34 -16.49 -0.01
CA ASP A 119 3.56 -17.22 -0.36
C ASP A 119 4.35 -16.51 -1.44
N VAL A 120 5.15 -15.55 -1.01
CA VAL A 120 5.98 -14.76 -1.92
C VAL A 120 7.09 -15.59 -2.57
N GLY A 121 7.51 -16.68 -1.92
CA GLY A 121 8.62 -17.51 -2.40
C GLY A 121 8.27 -18.51 -3.49
N ASN A 122 7.00 -18.84 -3.66
CA ASN A 122 6.57 -19.89 -4.59
C ASN A 122 5.90 -19.37 -5.86
N ILE A 123 5.76 -18.07 -5.98
CA ILE A 123 5.17 -17.48 -7.18
C ILE A 123 6.30 -17.07 -8.11
N GLU A 124 6.44 -17.79 -9.21
CA GLU A 124 7.52 -17.57 -10.17
C GLU A 124 7.35 -16.27 -10.95
N GLU A 125 6.11 -15.88 -11.24
CA GLU A 125 5.83 -14.69 -12.03
C GLU A 125 5.50 -13.51 -11.14
N GLU A 126 6.03 -12.34 -11.50
CA GLU A 126 5.62 -11.11 -10.85
C GLU A 126 4.19 -10.74 -11.24
N LEU A 127 3.48 -10.10 -10.31
CA LEU A 127 2.18 -9.54 -10.63
C LEU A 127 2.34 -8.42 -11.63
N LYS A 128 1.41 -8.32 -12.56
CA LYS A 128 1.44 -7.28 -13.58
C LYS A 128 1.27 -5.90 -12.96
N HIS A 129 2.05 -4.95 -13.45
CA HIS A 129 1.95 -3.55 -13.03
C HIS A 129 0.63 -2.95 -13.52
N CYS A 130 0.01 -2.15 -12.66
CA CYS A 130 -1.24 -1.45 -12.98
C CYS A 130 -2.38 -2.39 -13.42
N TYR A 131 -2.32 -3.66 -13.02
CA TYR A 131 -3.34 -4.65 -13.36
C TYR A 131 -4.23 -4.88 -12.13
N PRO A 132 -5.56 -4.81 -12.27
CA PRO A 132 -6.45 -5.04 -11.14
C PRO A 132 -6.59 -6.53 -10.82
N TYR A 133 -6.47 -6.86 -9.54
CA TYR A 133 -6.70 -8.18 -9.01
C TYR A 133 -7.87 -8.12 -8.04
N ASN A 134 -8.81 -9.03 -8.19
CA ASN A 134 -9.97 -9.10 -7.28
C ASN A 134 -9.74 -10.15 -6.21
N LEU A 135 -10.15 -9.82 -5.00
CA LEU A 135 -10.12 -10.78 -3.89
C LEU A 135 -11.37 -11.64 -3.88
#